data_6211d7f23db4bd8ee3d6805be791ae02
#
_entry.id   6211d7f23db4bd8ee3d6805be791ae02
#
_cell.length_a   1.000
_cell.length_b   1.000
_cell.length_c   1.000
_cell.angle_alpha   90.00
_cell.angle_beta   90.00
_cell.angle_gamma   90.00
#
_symmetry.space_group_name_H-M   'P 1'
#
loop_
_entity.id
_entity.type
_entity.pdbx_description
1 polymer ?
#
loop_
_entity_poly.entity_id
_entity_poly.type
_entity_poly.pdbx_seq_one_letter_code
_entity_poly.pdbx_strand_id
1 'polypeptide(L)'
;MVQAGEYLTIVGGCNDCHTENWTASEGKVDPSDRMAGMKTGFRGSWGTVYGKNLRIIVQRMSEDRWVKVLSTADSGDGRPPMPWWNTAKMNERDLRAMYRYVKSLGPKANGIPRGLPAGKEPAGPYISLTPVEPKANP
;
A
#
# COMPACT_ATOMS: atom_id res chain seq x y z
N MET A 1 3.17 -21.44 2.27
CA MET A 1 3.22 -20.17 1.50
C MET A 1 2.46 -19.03 2.17
N VAL A 2 1.31 -19.24 2.78
CA VAL A 2 0.55 -18.17 3.46
C VAL A 2 1.37 -17.50 4.57
N GLN A 3 1.99 -18.28 5.44
CA GLN A 3 2.86 -17.75 6.52
C GLN A 3 4.06 -16.98 5.96
N ALA A 4 4.67 -17.45 4.89
CA ALA A 4 5.74 -16.74 4.21
C ALA A 4 5.25 -15.41 3.63
N GLY A 5 4.04 -15.40 3.06
CA GLY A 5 3.41 -14.18 2.57
C GLY A 5 3.12 -13.17 3.68
N GLU A 6 2.63 -13.61 4.82
CA GLU A 6 2.45 -12.76 5.99
C GLU A 6 3.78 -12.11 6.41
N TYR A 7 4.80 -12.90 6.60
CA TYR A 7 6.14 -12.43 6.94
C TYR A 7 6.65 -11.38 5.93
N LEU A 8 6.53 -11.68 4.64
CA LEU A 8 6.99 -10.77 3.58
C LEU A 8 6.23 -9.43 3.56
N THR A 9 4.92 -9.44 3.81
CA THR A 9 4.15 -8.20 3.87
C THR A 9 4.50 -7.34 5.09
N ILE A 10 4.97 -7.96 6.17
CA ILE A 10 5.43 -7.26 7.36
C ILE A 10 6.82 -6.66 7.10
N VAL A 11 7.80 -7.49 6.78
CA VAL A 11 9.19 -7.02 6.62
C VAL A 11 9.40 -6.18 5.38
N GLY A 12 8.58 -6.36 4.35
CA GLY A 12 8.56 -5.54 3.14
C GLY A 12 7.88 -4.19 3.30
N GLY A 13 7.30 -3.90 4.46
CA GLY A 13 6.65 -2.62 4.75
C GLY A 13 5.29 -2.41 4.06
N CYS A 14 4.67 -3.46 3.54
CA CYS A 14 3.39 -3.34 2.83
C CYS A 14 2.28 -2.80 3.74
N ASN A 15 2.28 -3.23 5.01
CA ASN A 15 1.30 -2.77 5.99
C ASN A 15 1.41 -1.28 6.30
N ASP A 16 2.57 -0.66 6.14
CA ASP A 16 2.77 0.77 6.43
C ASP A 16 1.84 1.66 5.61
N CYS A 17 1.50 1.23 4.40
CA CYS A 17 0.61 1.94 3.49
C CYS A 17 -0.74 1.24 3.25
N HIS A 18 -0.86 -0.06 3.53
CA HIS A 18 -2.04 -0.86 3.19
C HIS A 18 -2.81 -1.39 4.41
N THR A 19 -2.45 -0.97 5.62
CA THR A 19 -3.14 -1.33 6.86
C THR A 19 -3.32 -0.09 7.73
N GLU A 20 -4.57 0.25 8.05
CA GLU A 20 -4.86 1.37 8.94
C GLU A 20 -4.23 1.18 10.30
N ASN A 21 -3.74 2.28 10.88
CA ASN A 21 -3.17 2.34 12.23
C ASN A 21 -1.93 1.44 12.46
N TRP A 22 -1.33 0.91 11.39
CA TRP A 22 -0.19 -0.01 11.51
C TRP A 22 1.01 0.62 12.22
N THR A 23 1.48 1.74 11.70
CA THR A 23 2.65 2.44 12.27
C THR A 23 2.36 3.06 13.63
N ALA A 24 1.20 3.66 13.81
CA ALA A 24 0.80 4.28 15.07
C ALA A 24 0.63 3.27 16.21
N SER A 25 0.26 2.02 15.89
CA SER A 25 0.13 0.93 16.86
C SER A 25 1.39 0.06 16.98
N GLU A 26 2.47 0.41 16.29
CA GLU A 26 3.69 -0.40 16.23
C GLU A 26 3.41 -1.82 15.72
N GLY A 27 2.56 -1.93 14.71
CA GLY A 27 2.19 -3.21 14.10
C GLY A 27 1.15 -4.03 14.89
N LYS A 28 0.58 -3.47 15.96
CA LYS A 28 -0.42 -4.16 16.81
C LYS A 28 -1.82 -4.03 16.21
N VAL A 29 -2.00 -4.57 15.01
CA VAL A 29 -3.29 -4.60 14.31
C VAL A 29 -3.74 -6.05 14.18
N ASP A 30 -5.00 -6.30 14.54
CA ASP A 30 -5.60 -7.63 14.38
C ASP A 30 -5.46 -8.11 12.93
N PRO A 31 -5.08 -9.37 12.68
CA PRO A 31 -4.98 -9.90 11.32
C PRO A 31 -6.22 -9.68 10.47
N SER A 32 -7.42 -9.69 11.08
CA SER A 32 -8.68 -9.43 10.38
C SER A 32 -8.81 -8.02 9.82
N ASP A 33 -7.99 -7.07 10.28
CA ASP A 33 -8.00 -5.66 9.85
C ASP A 33 -6.85 -5.31 8.91
N ARG A 34 -5.93 -6.24 8.66
CA ARG A 34 -4.75 -5.99 7.82
C ARG A 34 -5.08 -5.96 6.33
N MET A 35 -4.28 -5.24 5.57
CA MET A 35 -4.25 -5.22 4.10
C MET A 35 -5.55 -4.71 3.45
N ALA A 36 -6.39 -4.01 4.20
CA ALA A 36 -7.63 -3.43 3.70
C ALA A 36 -7.48 -1.96 3.24
N GLY A 37 -6.25 -1.48 3.09
CA GLY A 37 -5.94 -0.12 2.67
C GLY A 37 -5.95 0.90 3.79
N MET A 38 -5.65 2.16 3.45
CA MET A 38 -5.62 3.28 4.39
C MET A 38 -6.44 4.45 3.88
N LYS A 39 -7.19 5.09 4.77
CA LYS A 39 -7.93 6.32 4.49
C LYS A 39 -7.09 7.59 4.69
N THR A 40 -5.96 7.49 5.35
CA THR A 40 -4.97 8.55 5.39
C THR A 40 -4.18 8.55 4.10
N GLY A 41 -4.20 9.65 3.36
CA GLY A 41 -3.50 9.78 2.08
C GLY A 41 -2.02 10.10 2.21
N PHE A 42 -1.33 10.00 1.09
CA PHE A 42 0.04 10.48 0.91
C PHE A 42 0.03 11.56 -0.15
N ARG A 43 0.42 12.77 0.23
CA ARG A 43 0.35 13.94 -0.64
C ARG A 43 1.74 14.49 -0.95
N GLY A 44 2.00 14.72 -2.21
CA GLY A 44 3.18 15.38 -2.71
C GLY A 44 2.85 16.32 -3.86
N SER A 45 3.86 16.82 -4.56
CA SER A 45 3.69 17.69 -5.73
C SER A 45 2.90 17.03 -6.88
N TRP A 46 2.87 15.69 -6.91
CA TRP A 46 2.15 14.89 -7.91
C TRP A 46 0.66 14.70 -7.63
N GLY A 47 0.18 15.13 -6.46
CA GLY A 47 -1.19 14.90 -6.00
C GLY A 47 -1.26 14.10 -4.70
N THR A 48 -2.39 13.42 -4.50
CA THR A 48 -2.62 12.57 -3.32
C THR A 48 -2.94 11.15 -3.76
N VAL A 49 -2.30 10.17 -3.13
CA VAL A 49 -2.56 8.74 -3.34
C VAL A 49 -2.93 8.08 -2.02
N TYR A 50 -3.62 6.94 -2.10
CA TYR A 50 -4.04 6.17 -0.94
C TYR A 50 -3.58 4.73 -1.08
N GLY A 51 -3.15 4.11 0.01
CA GLY A 51 -2.90 2.68 0.06
C GLY A 51 -4.18 1.92 -0.24
N LYS A 52 -4.19 1.19 -1.36
CA LYS A 52 -5.38 0.49 -1.86
C LYS A 52 -5.78 -0.66 -0.97
N ASN A 53 -7.07 -1.00 -0.99
CA ASN A 53 -7.59 -2.20 -0.34
C ASN A 53 -7.16 -3.45 -1.12
N LEU A 54 -6.08 -4.07 -0.70
CA LEU A 54 -5.53 -5.25 -1.36
C LEU A 54 -6.44 -6.46 -1.23
N ARG A 55 -7.22 -6.55 -0.16
CA ARG A 55 -8.15 -7.66 0.07
C ARG A 55 -9.28 -7.70 -0.96
N ILE A 56 -9.69 -6.54 -1.48
CA ILE A 56 -10.66 -6.47 -2.57
C ILE A 56 -9.96 -6.68 -3.93
N ILE A 57 -8.76 -6.14 -4.11
CA ILE A 57 -7.98 -6.30 -5.35
C ILE A 57 -7.76 -7.77 -5.66
N VAL A 58 -7.31 -8.58 -4.70
CA VAL A 58 -7.03 -10.00 -4.93
C VAL A 58 -8.29 -10.84 -5.21
N GLN A 59 -9.49 -10.33 -4.93
CA GLN A 59 -10.72 -11.01 -5.35
C GLN A 59 -10.99 -10.88 -6.84
N ARG A 60 -10.46 -9.83 -7.47
CA ARG A 60 -10.69 -9.47 -8.88
C ARG A 60 -9.45 -9.68 -9.76
N MET A 61 -8.32 -9.94 -9.14
CA MET A 61 -7.03 -10.09 -9.82
C MET A 61 -6.51 -11.51 -9.64
N SER A 62 -6.05 -12.14 -10.72
CA SER A 62 -5.39 -13.44 -10.63
C SER A 62 -4.01 -13.33 -9.99
N GLU A 63 -3.50 -14.45 -9.48
CA GLU A 63 -2.13 -14.54 -8.94
C GLU A 63 -1.08 -14.14 -9.98
N ASP A 64 -1.24 -14.58 -11.24
CA ASP A 64 -0.31 -14.24 -12.33
C ASP A 64 -0.35 -12.73 -12.66
N ARG A 65 -1.54 -12.12 -12.64
CA ARG A 65 -1.66 -10.66 -12.84
C ARG A 65 -1.02 -9.88 -11.68
N TRP A 66 -1.19 -10.35 -10.45
CA TRP A 66 -0.52 -9.78 -9.27
C TRP A 66 1.00 -9.80 -9.42
N VAL A 67 1.56 -10.95 -9.79
CA VAL A 67 3.01 -11.10 -10.04
C VAL A 67 3.45 -10.11 -11.12
N LYS A 68 2.73 -10.05 -12.24
CA LYS A 68 3.05 -9.13 -13.34
C LYS A 68 3.03 -7.67 -12.89
N VAL A 69 1.97 -7.24 -12.19
CA VAL A 69 1.84 -5.85 -11.71
C VAL A 69 3.01 -5.46 -10.80
N LEU A 70 3.36 -6.31 -9.83
CA LEU A 70 4.42 -5.98 -8.88
C LEU A 70 5.82 -6.08 -9.48
N SER A 71 6.04 -6.98 -10.44
CA SER A 71 7.35 -7.14 -11.08
C SER A 71 7.63 -6.13 -12.19
N THR A 72 6.59 -5.52 -12.78
CA THR A 72 6.73 -4.59 -13.91
C THR A 72 6.25 -3.18 -13.61
N ALA A 73 5.69 -2.93 -12.43
CA ALA A 73 5.02 -1.67 -12.07
C ALA A 73 3.82 -1.32 -13.00
N ASP A 74 3.21 -2.31 -13.62
CA ASP A 74 2.07 -2.16 -14.55
C ASP A 74 0.75 -2.02 -13.79
N SER A 75 0.65 -0.97 -12.99
CA SER A 75 -0.52 -0.72 -12.13
C SER A 75 -1.40 0.45 -12.60
N GLY A 76 -0.93 1.21 -13.58
CA GLY A 76 -1.60 2.41 -14.07
C GLY A 76 -1.43 3.67 -13.21
N ASP A 77 -1.01 3.55 -11.96
CA ASP A 77 -0.66 4.68 -11.10
C ASP A 77 0.68 4.43 -10.42
N GLY A 78 1.74 4.89 -11.05
CA GLY A 78 3.12 4.73 -10.56
C GLY A 78 3.58 5.79 -9.58
N ARG A 79 2.64 6.60 -9.04
CA ARG A 79 3.01 7.68 -8.11
C ARG A 79 3.54 7.15 -6.78
N PRO A 80 4.49 7.88 -6.15
CA PRO A 80 4.96 7.53 -4.81
C PRO A 80 3.81 7.56 -3.78
N PRO A 81 3.95 6.92 -2.62
CA PRO A 81 5.14 6.26 -2.09
C PRO A 81 5.24 4.76 -2.38
N MET A 82 4.33 4.17 -3.17
CA MET A 82 4.43 2.73 -3.49
C MET A 82 5.80 2.42 -4.09
N PRO A 83 6.61 1.54 -3.44
CA PRO A 83 7.99 1.29 -3.86
C PRO A 83 8.08 0.25 -4.98
N TRP A 84 7.59 0.60 -6.18
CA TRP A 84 7.58 -0.28 -7.35
C TRP A 84 8.95 -0.81 -7.73
N TRP A 85 10.02 -0.02 -7.51
CA TRP A 85 11.40 -0.45 -7.74
C TRP A 85 11.85 -1.57 -6.80
N ASN A 86 11.26 -1.68 -5.61
CA ASN A 86 11.52 -2.77 -4.67
C ASN A 86 10.74 -4.02 -5.05
N THR A 87 9.44 -3.89 -5.34
CA THR A 87 8.62 -5.04 -5.71
C THR A 87 9.09 -5.66 -7.03
N ALA A 88 9.60 -4.86 -7.97
CA ALA A 88 10.17 -5.34 -9.22
C ALA A 88 11.44 -6.19 -9.04
N LYS A 89 12.08 -6.13 -7.88
CA LYS A 89 13.26 -6.96 -7.55
C LYS A 89 12.93 -8.21 -6.73
N MET A 90 11.68 -8.36 -6.32
CA MET A 90 11.25 -9.57 -5.61
C MET A 90 11.17 -10.75 -6.56
N ASN A 91 11.52 -11.94 -6.07
CA ASN A 91 11.33 -13.14 -6.87
C ASN A 91 9.84 -13.52 -6.95
N GLU A 92 9.51 -14.28 -8.00
CA GLU A 92 8.13 -14.67 -8.29
C GLU A 92 7.50 -15.48 -7.13
N ARG A 93 8.28 -16.35 -6.50
CA ARG A 93 7.80 -17.18 -5.38
C ARG A 93 7.31 -16.32 -4.22
N ASP A 94 8.04 -15.27 -3.89
CA ASP A 94 7.70 -14.36 -2.79
C ASP A 94 6.45 -13.52 -3.13
N LEU A 95 6.36 -13.01 -4.36
CA LEU A 95 5.17 -12.31 -4.84
C LEU A 95 3.91 -13.19 -4.77
N ARG A 96 4.03 -14.47 -5.16
CA ARG A 96 2.93 -15.44 -5.05
C ARG A 96 2.55 -15.73 -3.60
N ALA A 97 3.53 -15.85 -2.71
CA ALA A 97 3.28 -16.05 -1.29
C ALA A 97 2.48 -14.88 -0.70
N MET A 98 2.86 -13.64 -1.06
CA MET A 98 2.13 -12.43 -0.63
C MET A 98 0.68 -12.44 -1.13
N TYR A 99 0.46 -12.76 -2.41
CA TYR A 99 -0.89 -12.88 -2.96
C TYR A 99 -1.75 -13.88 -2.16
N ARG A 100 -1.21 -15.07 -1.91
CA ARG A 100 -1.92 -16.14 -1.19
C ARG A 100 -2.23 -15.76 0.25
N TYR A 101 -1.32 -15.04 0.90
CA TYR A 101 -1.59 -14.49 2.23
C TYR A 101 -2.76 -13.49 2.20
N VAL A 102 -2.69 -12.48 1.34
CA VAL A 102 -3.75 -11.47 1.25
C VAL A 102 -5.09 -12.12 0.86
N LYS A 103 -5.07 -13.10 -0.05
CA LYS A 103 -6.25 -13.87 -0.44
C LYS A 103 -6.85 -14.65 0.72
N SER A 104 -6.01 -15.23 1.58
CA SER A 104 -6.44 -16.01 2.75
C SER A 104 -7.17 -15.18 3.81
N LEU A 105 -6.93 -13.87 3.86
CA LEU A 105 -7.61 -12.95 4.77
C LEU A 105 -9.08 -12.75 4.41
N GLY A 106 -9.47 -13.07 3.16
CA GLY A 106 -10.81 -12.85 2.64
C GLY A 106 -11.12 -11.39 2.31
N PRO A 107 -12.25 -11.12 1.65
CA PRO A 107 -12.65 -9.77 1.32
C PRO A 107 -13.03 -8.97 2.57
N LYS A 108 -12.70 -7.67 2.54
CA LYS A 108 -13.12 -6.72 3.58
C LYS A 108 -13.34 -5.35 2.94
N ALA A 109 -14.54 -4.81 3.07
CA ALA A 109 -14.82 -3.46 2.62
C ALA A 109 -14.10 -2.44 3.53
N ASN A 110 -13.53 -1.41 2.92
CA ASN A 110 -12.98 -0.26 3.61
C ASN A 110 -12.98 0.92 2.63
N GLY A 111 -13.81 1.92 2.82
CA GLY A 111 -14.04 3.01 1.87
C GLY A 111 -12.80 3.88 1.60
N ILE A 112 -11.86 3.37 0.83
CA ILE A 112 -10.63 4.08 0.48
C ILE A 112 -10.96 5.20 -0.53
N PRO A 113 -10.58 6.47 -0.25
CA PRO A 113 -10.79 7.55 -1.19
C PRO A 113 -10.05 7.34 -2.51
N ARG A 114 -10.54 7.97 -3.57
CA ARG A 114 -9.81 8.03 -4.84
C ARG A 114 -8.61 8.96 -4.72
N GLY A 115 -7.52 8.62 -5.40
CA GLY A 115 -6.38 9.51 -5.59
C GLY A 115 -6.81 10.82 -6.26
N LEU A 116 -6.10 11.89 -5.95
CA LEU A 116 -6.34 13.23 -6.47
C LEU A 116 -5.16 13.71 -7.30
N PRO A 117 -5.40 14.49 -8.36
CA PRO A 117 -4.34 15.14 -9.10
C PRO A 117 -3.65 16.24 -8.27
N ALA A 118 -2.49 16.69 -8.74
CA ALA A 118 -1.76 17.81 -8.15
C ALA A 118 -2.67 19.04 -7.98
N GLY A 119 -2.51 19.74 -6.88
CA GLY A 119 -3.26 20.97 -6.58
C GLY A 119 -4.67 20.77 -6.03
N LYS A 120 -5.15 19.52 -5.93
CA LYS A 120 -6.43 19.22 -5.29
C LYS A 120 -6.24 18.90 -3.81
N GLU A 121 -6.99 19.56 -2.95
CA GLU A 121 -6.97 19.36 -1.51
C GLU A 121 -7.77 18.09 -1.16
N PRO A 122 -7.18 17.11 -0.41
CA PRO A 122 -7.94 15.97 0.06
C PRO A 122 -8.96 16.38 1.13
N ALA A 123 -10.11 15.72 1.15
CA ALA A 123 -11.15 15.95 2.16
C ALA A 123 -10.80 15.33 3.53
N GLY A 124 -9.96 14.31 3.56
CA GLY A 124 -9.55 13.60 4.78
C GLY A 124 -8.08 13.81 5.13
N PRO A 125 -7.61 13.13 6.17
CA PRO A 125 -6.24 13.27 6.64
C PRO A 125 -5.23 12.76 5.60
N TYR A 126 -4.06 13.38 5.60
CA TYR A 126 -2.95 12.96 4.75
C TYR A 126 -1.59 13.23 5.39
N ILE A 127 -0.60 12.47 4.96
CA ILE A 127 0.81 12.68 5.28
C ILE A 127 1.44 13.45 4.12
N SER A 128 2.08 14.59 4.42
CA SER A 128 2.82 15.35 3.43
C SER A 128 4.19 14.71 3.16
N LEU A 129 4.47 14.46 1.89
CA LEU A 129 5.77 14.00 1.41
C LEU A 129 6.59 15.13 0.80
N THR A 130 6.12 16.37 0.90
CA THR A 130 6.87 17.54 0.47
C THR A 130 7.94 17.87 1.51
N PRO A 131 9.21 17.92 1.14
CA PRO A 131 10.26 18.36 2.06
C PRO A 131 9.98 19.77 2.58
N VAL A 132 10.26 19.99 3.84
CA VAL A 132 10.17 21.30 4.49
C VAL A 132 11.57 21.79 4.77
N GLU A 133 11.94 22.94 4.17
CA GLU A 133 13.22 23.55 4.47
C GLU A 133 13.21 24.10 5.91
N PRO A 134 14.30 23.93 6.66
CA PRO A 134 14.39 24.49 7.98
C PRO A 134 14.33 26.02 7.89
N LYS A 135 13.63 26.62 8.83
CA LYS A 135 13.66 28.08 8.96
C LYS A 135 15.10 28.54 9.23
N ALA A 136 15.57 29.50 8.47
CA ALA A 136 16.87 30.11 8.76
C ALA A 136 16.85 30.65 10.20
N ASN A 137 17.84 30.29 11.00
CA ASN A 137 18.02 30.91 12.31
C ASN A 137 18.26 32.40 12.11
N PRO A 138 17.56 33.25 12.87
CA PRO A 138 17.76 34.69 12.78
C PRO A 138 19.18 35.09 13.21
#